data_b3505394e2aa538201b7f5aa63f7f6a6
#
_entry.id   b3505394e2aa538201b7f5aa63f7f6a6
#
_cell.length_a   1.000
_cell.length_b   1.000
_cell.length_c   1.000
_cell.angle_alpha   90.00
_cell.angle_beta   90.00
_cell.angle_gamma   90.00
#
_symmetry.space_group_name_H-M   'P 1'
#
loop_
_entity.id
_entity.type
_entity.pdbx_description
1 polymer ?
#
loop_
_entity_poly.entity_id
_entity_poly.type
_entity_poly.pdbx_seq_one_letter_code
_entity_poly.pdbx_strand_id
1 'polypeptide(L)'
;MGKAGVKNDTVSKCAEVEVDAHKAVDNRECAGVNTDANEKLGGESGKKLITNGSEVTPKYSTLEQRYSIVPPKTSDVGEWTGEPGESMFISSDPRVKDILEENGQKGVNYRNGMPDFSPFVKEEFTIKMTNNRQKNFAQANKQLAEKLTKETGEKWTQTKVSQWISDNNYTWHELNDCETIQLVPSAINHPIFKHMGGVGEINIALGKGVSTI
;
A
#
# COMPACT_ATOMS: atom_id res chain seq x y z
N MET A 1 29.17 7.20 -67.73
CA MET A 1 29.78 6.05 -67.03
C MET A 1 29.99 6.46 -65.58
N GLY A 2 29.15 6.05 -64.67
CA GLY A 2 29.28 6.33 -63.25
C GLY A 2 28.54 5.25 -62.48
N LYS A 3 29.29 4.44 -61.74
CA LYS A 3 28.74 3.33 -60.93
C LYS A 3 28.18 3.86 -59.63
N ALA A 4 26.94 3.46 -59.34
CA ALA A 4 26.29 3.66 -58.06
C ALA A 4 26.89 2.74 -57.02
N GLY A 5 27.27 3.29 -55.85
CA GLY A 5 27.63 2.56 -54.66
C GLY A 5 26.41 2.31 -53.76
N VAL A 6 26.16 1.06 -53.49
CA VAL A 6 25.11 0.63 -52.54
C VAL A 6 25.68 0.73 -51.14
N LYS A 7 25.05 1.53 -50.27
CA LYS A 7 25.33 1.56 -48.83
C LYS A 7 24.35 0.57 -48.16
N ASN A 8 24.90 -0.47 -47.54
CA ASN A 8 24.22 -1.34 -46.63
C ASN A 8 24.08 -0.64 -45.28
N ASP A 9 22.90 -0.17 -44.98
CA ASP A 9 22.52 0.21 -43.61
C ASP A 9 22.00 -1.04 -42.87
N THR A 10 22.88 -1.59 -42.05
CA THR A 10 22.51 -2.63 -41.10
C THR A 10 21.87 -1.95 -39.92
N VAL A 11 20.56 -1.84 -39.93
CA VAL A 11 19.77 -1.42 -38.75
C VAL A 11 19.73 -2.60 -37.78
N SER A 12 20.54 -2.50 -36.74
CA SER A 12 20.44 -3.40 -35.57
C SER A 12 19.12 -3.13 -34.87
N LYS A 13 18.15 -4.05 -35.04
CA LYS A 13 16.95 -4.10 -34.22
C LYS A 13 17.37 -4.56 -32.82
N CYS A 14 17.48 -3.64 -31.88
CA CYS A 14 17.38 -3.95 -30.47
C CYS A 14 15.98 -4.49 -30.23
N ALA A 15 15.88 -5.77 -29.94
CA ALA A 15 14.64 -6.34 -29.41
C ALA A 15 14.41 -5.74 -28.03
N GLU A 16 13.40 -4.91 -27.90
CA GLU A 16 12.85 -4.51 -26.61
C GLU A 16 12.25 -5.78 -26.00
N VAL A 17 12.94 -6.31 -24.99
CA VAL A 17 12.36 -7.29 -24.10
C VAL A 17 11.47 -6.51 -23.15
N GLU A 18 10.19 -6.42 -23.44
CA GLU A 18 9.20 -6.03 -22.45
C GLU A 18 9.25 -7.06 -21.31
N VAL A 19 9.96 -6.71 -20.26
CA VAL A 19 9.94 -7.46 -19.02
C VAL A 19 8.62 -7.14 -18.35
N ASP A 20 7.69 -8.09 -18.43
CA ASP A 20 6.37 -8.00 -17.84
C ASP A 20 6.50 -7.92 -16.31
N ALA A 21 6.60 -6.71 -15.78
CA ALA A 21 6.67 -6.42 -14.35
C ALA A 21 5.42 -6.91 -13.59
N HIS A 22 4.35 -7.24 -14.31
CA HIS A 22 3.11 -7.77 -13.75
C HIS A 22 3.22 -9.22 -13.27
N LYS A 23 4.11 -10.02 -13.84
CA LYS A 23 4.27 -11.44 -13.46
C LYS A 23 4.92 -11.66 -12.09
N ALA A 24 5.70 -10.73 -11.62
CA ALA A 24 6.40 -10.87 -10.34
C ALA A 24 5.53 -10.60 -9.10
N VAL A 25 4.29 -10.16 -9.28
CA VAL A 25 3.42 -9.69 -8.20
C VAL A 25 2.03 -10.34 -8.20
N ASP A 26 1.73 -11.18 -9.19
CA ASP A 26 0.39 -11.76 -9.38
C ASP A 26 0.34 -13.27 -9.08
N ASN A 27 0.66 -13.65 -7.85
CA ASN A 27 0.32 -14.96 -7.31
C ASN A 27 -0.86 -14.82 -6.34
N ARG A 28 -2.05 -14.54 -6.90
CA ARG A 28 -3.32 -14.84 -6.24
C ARG A 28 -3.95 -16.06 -6.91
N GLU A 29 -3.54 -17.24 -6.47
CA GLU A 29 -4.42 -18.39 -6.56
C GLU A 29 -5.35 -18.38 -5.36
N CYS A 30 -6.65 -18.29 -5.65
CA CYS A 30 -7.71 -18.54 -4.69
C CYS A 30 -7.62 -19.99 -4.24
N ALA A 31 -7.01 -20.27 -3.09
CA ALA A 31 -7.10 -21.56 -2.43
C ALA A 31 -8.30 -21.56 -1.51
N GLY A 32 -9.27 -22.38 -1.86
CA GLY A 32 -10.43 -22.70 -1.04
C GLY A 32 -10.03 -23.27 0.32
N VAL A 33 -10.90 -23.03 1.26
CA VAL A 33 -10.96 -23.58 2.61
C VAL A 33 -10.70 -25.08 2.61
N ASN A 34 -9.69 -25.51 3.37
CA ASN A 34 -9.70 -26.82 4.04
C ASN A 34 -8.95 -26.72 5.36
N THR A 35 -9.68 -27.05 6.39
CA THR A 35 -9.27 -27.29 7.77
C THR A 35 -8.50 -28.62 7.86
N ASP A 36 -7.56 -28.64 8.81
CA ASP A 36 -6.87 -29.75 9.47
C ASP A 36 -5.50 -30.17 8.93
N ALA A 37 -4.56 -29.91 9.76
CA ALA A 37 -3.60 -30.82 10.39
C ALA A 37 -2.26 -30.12 10.72
N ASN A 38 -2.02 -30.14 11.99
CA ASN A 38 -0.80 -29.83 12.71
C ASN A 38 0.35 -30.71 12.25
N GLU A 39 1.45 -30.12 11.69
CA GLU A 39 2.78 -30.70 11.87
C GLU A 39 3.90 -29.65 11.78
N LYS A 40 4.74 -29.74 12.77
CA LYS A 40 5.87 -28.97 13.17
C LYS A 40 7.06 -29.25 12.27
N LEU A 41 7.61 -28.25 11.57
CA LEU A 41 9.03 -28.26 11.20
C LEU A 41 9.53 -26.82 11.12
N GLY A 42 10.60 -26.53 11.84
CA GLY A 42 11.18 -25.21 12.01
C GLY A 42 11.91 -24.70 10.77
N GLY A 43 11.79 -23.42 10.58
CA GLY A 43 12.47 -22.62 9.57
C GLY A 43 11.85 -21.23 9.64
N GLU A 44 12.32 -20.38 10.56
CA GLU A 44 11.86 -18.99 10.67
C GLU A 44 12.29 -18.18 9.45
N SER A 45 11.43 -18.15 8.45
CA SER A 45 11.27 -16.97 7.63
C SER A 45 9.87 -16.43 7.99
N GLY A 46 9.84 -15.51 8.93
CA GLY A 46 8.59 -14.94 9.43
C GLY A 46 7.81 -14.30 8.29
N LYS A 47 6.90 -15.05 7.68
CA LYS A 47 5.90 -14.51 6.76
C LYS A 47 5.00 -13.63 7.60
N LYS A 48 5.27 -12.32 7.62
CA LYS A 48 4.37 -11.37 8.27
C LYS A 48 3.02 -11.44 7.55
N LEU A 49 1.99 -11.64 8.32
CA LEU A 49 0.62 -11.63 7.80
C LEU A 49 0.21 -10.18 7.50
N ILE A 50 -0.58 -10.00 6.46
CA ILE A 50 -1.24 -8.73 6.17
C ILE A 50 -2.11 -8.35 7.37
N THR A 51 -1.86 -7.17 7.93
CA THR A 51 -2.51 -6.69 9.15
C THR A 51 -3.76 -5.90 8.78
N ASN A 52 -4.89 -6.26 9.38
CA ASN A 52 -6.11 -5.46 9.30
C ASN A 52 -5.92 -4.16 10.10
N GLY A 53 -6.00 -3.01 9.44
CA GLY A 53 -5.79 -1.70 10.08
C GLY A 53 -6.76 -1.43 11.23
N SER A 54 -7.99 -1.93 11.15
CA SER A 54 -9.01 -1.76 12.20
C SER A 54 -8.74 -2.61 13.46
N GLU A 55 -7.88 -3.62 13.38
CA GLU A 55 -7.46 -4.48 14.48
C GLU A 55 -6.15 -4.01 15.13
N VAL A 56 -5.47 -3.06 14.50
CA VAL A 56 -4.23 -2.47 15.01
C VAL A 56 -4.51 -1.66 16.27
N THR A 57 -3.67 -1.83 17.27
CA THR A 57 -3.74 -1.02 18.49
C THR A 57 -2.97 0.28 18.28
N PRO A 58 -3.65 1.45 18.28
CA PRO A 58 -2.99 2.75 18.20
C PRO A 58 -2.04 2.97 19.37
N LYS A 59 -0.88 3.56 19.11
CA LYS A 59 0.18 3.63 20.11
C LYS A 59 0.07 4.82 21.05
N TYR A 60 -0.41 5.97 20.56
CA TYR A 60 -0.40 7.22 21.32
C TYR A 60 -1.72 7.99 21.23
N SER A 61 -2.49 7.85 20.15
CA SER A 61 -3.73 8.61 19.97
C SER A 61 -4.86 8.09 20.85
N THR A 62 -5.70 9.01 21.31
CA THR A 62 -6.99 8.67 21.93
C THR A 62 -8.05 8.41 20.84
N LEU A 63 -9.13 7.75 21.23
CA LEU A 63 -10.28 7.51 20.36
C LEU A 63 -10.87 8.83 19.85
N GLU A 64 -11.00 9.82 20.74
CA GLU A 64 -11.53 11.15 20.40
C GLU A 64 -10.67 11.84 19.33
N GLN A 65 -9.33 11.78 19.48
CA GLN A 65 -8.41 12.34 18.50
C GLN A 65 -8.59 11.70 17.12
N ARG A 66 -8.77 10.39 17.04
CA ARG A 66 -9.00 9.70 15.77
C ARG A 66 -10.34 10.06 15.16
N TYR A 67 -11.40 10.11 15.95
CA TYR A 67 -12.72 10.52 15.44
C TYR A 67 -12.77 11.98 14.95
N SER A 68 -11.95 12.87 15.51
CA SER A 68 -11.92 14.26 15.09
C SER A 68 -11.44 14.47 13.64
N ILE A 69 -10.84 13.43 13.02
CA ILE A 69 -10.22 13.53 11.70
C ILE A 69 -10.80 12.58 10.64
N VAL A 70 -11.78 11.74 10.98
CA VAL A 70 -12.47 10.92 9.96
C VAL A 70 -13.27 11.79 8.97
N PRO A 71 -13.65 11.29 7.80
CA PRO A 71 -14.56 12.01 6.90
C PRO A 71 -15.80 12.49 7.65
N PRO A 72 -16.27 13.73 7.44
CA PRO A 72 -17.43 14.25 8.12
C PRO A 72 -18.70 13.45 7.78
N LYS A 73 -19.69 13.46 8.68
CA LYS A 73 -20.97 12.73 8.49
C LYS A 73 -21.70 13.16 7.21
N THR A 74 -21.64 14.46 6.90
CA THR A 74 -22.15 15.02 5.65
C THR A 74 -20.97 15.43 4.79
N SER A 75 -20.80 14.80 3.63
CA SER A 75 -19.67 15.00 2.75
C SER A 75 -20.08 14.89 1.29
N ASP A 76 -19.53 15.78 0.44
CA ASP A 76 -19.73 15.72 -1.02
C ASP A 76 -18.92 14.59 -1.68
N VAL A 77 -17.97 14.00 -0.95
CA VAL A 77 -17.03 13.00 -1.47
C VAL A 77 -17.38 11.56 -1.09
N GLY A 78 -18.49 11.36 -0.37
CA GLY A 78 -18.94 10.03 0.02
C GLY A 78 -19.91 10.04 1.20
N GLU A 79 -20.36 8.86 1.59
CA GLU A 79 -21.34 8.65 2.65
C GLU A 79 -20.94 7.52 3.59
N TRP A 80 -21.39 7.62 4.84
CA TRP A 80 -21.24 6.57 5.84
C TRP A 80 -22.47 5.66 5.83
N THR A 81 -22.26 4.36 5.97
CA THR A 81 -23.37 3.38 6.15
C THR A 81 -23.95 3.40 7.56
N GLY A 82 -23.29 4.05 8.50
CA GLY A 82 -23.66 4.16 9.91
C GLY A 82 -22.91 5.32 10.58
N GLU A 83 -22.44 5.11 11.80
CA GLU A 83 -21.71 6.16 12.53
C GLU A 83 -20.31 6.37 11.94
N PRO A 84 -19.89 7.65 11.75
CA PRO A 84 -18.56 7.99 11.27
C PRO A 84 -17.45 7.37 12.14
N GLY A 85 -16.48 6.73 11.46
CA GLY A 85 -15.36 6.08 12.13
C GLY A 85 -15.65 4.69 12.70
N GLU A 86 -16.92 4.22 12.65
CA GLU A 86 -17.36 2.90 13.12
C GLU A 86 -18.22 2.14 12.08
N SER A 87 -18.20 2.58 10.84
CA SER A 87 -18.94 1.95 9.76
C SER A 87 -18.17 2.06 8.44
N MET A 88 -18.77 1.60 7.36
CA MET A 88 -18.17 1.70 6.03
C MET A 88 -18.37 3.13 5.49
N PHE A 89 -17.30 3.70 4.92
CA PHE A 89 -17.36 4.91 4.13
C PHE A 89 -17.34 4.56 2.65
N ILE A 90 -18.37 4.94 1.92
CA ILE A 90 -18.55 4.72 0.48
C ILE A 90 -18.19 6.02 -0.25
N SER A 91 -17.09 6.01 -0.98
CA SER A 91 -16.64 7.18 -1.74
C SER A 91 -17.43 7.37 -3.03
N SER A 92 -17.72 8.63 -3.38
CA SER A 92 -18.28 9.02 -4.69
C SER A 92 -17.22 9.25 -5.77
N ASP A 93 -15.92 9.24 -5.43
CA ASP A 93 -14.81 9.44 -6.37
C ASP A 93 -14.72 8.25 -7.36
N PRO A 94 -14.80 8.47 -8.68
CA PRO A 94 -14.72 7.40 -9.66
C PRO A 94 -13.43 6.54 -9.55
N ARG A 95 -12.29 7.17 -9.28
CA ARG A 95 -11.00 6.46 -9.14
C ARG A 95 -10.99 5.46 -7.99
N VAL A 96 -11.73 5.78 -6.92
CA VAL A 96 -11.89 4.89 -5.77
C VAL A 96 -12.84 3.75 -6.11
N LYS A 97 -13.92 4.03 -6.85
CA LYS A 97 -14.92 3.01 -7.24
C LYS A 97 -14.30 1.88 -8.03
N ASP A 98 -13.48 2.20 -9.03
CA ASP A 98 -12.83 1.20 -9.85
C ASP A 98 -11.98 0.24 -8.99
N ILE A 99 -11.20 0.77 -8.06
CA ILE A 99 -10.36 -0.04 -7.16
C ILE A 99 -11.21 -0.84 -6.16
N LEU A 100 -12.31 -0.28 -5.66
CA LEU A 100 -13.23 -1.01 -4.79
C LEU A 100 -13.83 -2.21 -5.54
N GLU A 101 -14.31 -2.01 -6.76
CA GLU A 101 -14.89 -3.05 -7.61
C GLU A 101 -13.87 -4.16 -7.93
N GLU A 102 -12.65 -3.80 -8.34
CA GLU A 102 -11.56 -4.74 -8.60
C GLU A 102 -11.22 -5.62 -7.40
N ASN A 103 -11.42 -5.12 -6.18
CA ASN A 103 -11.17 -5.84 -4.93
C ASN A 103 -12.45 -6.40 -4.28
N GLY A 104 -13.60 -6.36 -4.97
CA GLY A 104 -14.87 -6.89 -4.46
C GLY A 104 -15.40 -6.14 -3.23
N GLN A 105 -15.01 -4.87 -3.06
CA GLN A 105 -15.40 -4.02 -1.95
C GLN A 105 -16.47 -3.00 -2.38
N LYS A 106 -17.32 -2.60 -1.44
CA LYS A 106 -18.31 -1.51 -1.65
C LYS A 106 -17.83 -0.17 -1.12
N GLY A 107 -16.89 -0.18 -0.19
CA GLY A 107 -16.34 0.97 0.49
C GLY A 107 -15.19 0.56 1.40
N VAL A 108 -14.70 1.48 2.20
CA VAL A 108 -13.66 1.24 3.20
C VAL A 108 -14.29 1.18 4.59
N ASN A 109 -14.10 0.06 5.28
CA ASN A 109 -14.54 -0.10 6.65
C ASN A 109 -13.68 0.73 7.60
N TYR A 110 -14.32 1.36 8.59
CA TYR A 110 -13.64 2.03 9.69
C TYR A 110 -14.02 1.39 11.01
N ARG A 111 -13.06 1.33 11.91
CA ARG A 111 -13.25 0.96 13.31
C ARG A 111 -12.32 1.76 14.21
N ASN A 112 -12.84 2.29 15.30
CA ASN A 112 -12.08 3.14 16.22
C ASN A 112 -11.43 4.36 15.50
N GLY A 113 -12.06 4.90 14.46
CA GLY A 113 -11.57 5.99 13.65
C GLY A 113 -10.41 5.64 12.70
N MET A 114 -10.14 4.35 12.49
CA MET A 114 -9.08 3.86 11.59
C MET A 114 -9.70 3.13 10.41
N PRO A 115 -9.27 3.42 9.16
CA PRO A 115 -9.70 2.69 7.97
C PRO A 115 -9.02 1.32 7.91
N ASP A 116 -9.73 0.34 7.39
CA ASP A 116 -9.20 -0.95 7.04
C ASP A 116 -8.84 -1.01 5.55
N PHE A 117 -7.55 -0.89 5.25
CA PHE A 117 -7.03 -1.03 3.89
C PHE A 117 -6.52 -2.43 3.57
N SER A 118 -6.67 -3.41 4.47
CA SER A 118 -6.16 -4.78 4.28
C SER A 118 -6.64 -5.45 2.98
N PRO A 119 -7.89 -5.20 2.47
CA PRO A 119 -8.32 -5.79 1.20
C PRO A 119 -7.52 -5.30 -0.01
N PHE A 120 -6.82 -4.17 0.11
CA PHE A 120 -6.10 -3.50 -0.99
C PHE A 120 -4.58 -3.62 -0.87
N VAL A 121 -4.07 -4.30 0.17
CA VAL A 121 -2.64 -4.37 0.45
C VAL A 121 -1.93 -5.26 -0.55
N LYS A 122 -0.93 -4.70 -1.22
CA LYS A 122 -0.02 -5.41 -2.12
C LYS A 122 1.17 -6.00 -1.36
N GLU A 123 1.77 -5.21 -0.47
CA GLU A 123 2.93 -5.58 0.34
C GLU A 123 2.83 -4.99 1.74
N GLU A 124 3.42 -5.68 2.71
CA GLU A 124 3.48 -5.21 4.10
C GLU A 124 4.86 -5.46 4.68
N PHE A 125 5.40 -4.46 5.38
CA PHE A 125 6.68 -4.54 6.05
C PHE A 125 6.64 -3.96 7.46
N THR A 126 7.57 -4.41 8.29
CA THR A 126 7.87 -3.76 9.56
C THR A 126 9.04 -2.81 9.36
N ILE A 127 8.90 -1.58 9.85
CA ILE A 127 9.92 -0.53 9.81
C ILE A 127 10.15 0.07 11.19
N LYS A 128 11.26 0.75 11.37
CA LYS A 128 11.44 1.67 12.49
C LYS A 128 10.80 2.99 12.14
N MET A 129 9.50 3.13 12.44
CA MET A 129 8.74 4.30 12.05
C MET A 129 9.22 5.56 12.76
N THR A 130 9.24 6.67 12.04
CA THR A 130 9.62 7.99 12.50
C THR A 130 8.54 9.01 12.12
N ASN A 131 8.63 10.24 12.61
CA ASN A 131 7.76 11.34 12.16
C ASN A 131 8.16 11.92 10.79
N ASN A 132 9.08 11.28 10.08
CA ASN A 132 9.51 11.66 8.74
C ASN A 132 9.08 10.59 7.73
N ARG A 133 8.02 10.87 6.98
CA ARG A 133 7.43 9.96 5.99
C ARG A 133 8.42 9.50 4.92
N GLN A 134 9.30 10.39 4.45
CA GLN A 134 10.31 10.02 3.46
C GLN A 134 11.30 8.98 4.00
N LYS A 135 11.70 9.10 5.27
CA LYS A 135 12.57 8.09 5.91
C LYS A 135 11.85 6.76 6.09
N ASN A 136 10.55 6.78 6.40
CA ASN A 136 9.74 5.58 6.53
C ASN A 136 9.60 4.88 5.18
N PHE A 137 9.26 5.61 4.13
CA PHE A 137 9.16 5.10 2.76
C PHE A 137 10.48 4.55 2.23
N ALA A 138 11.61 5.19 2.55
CA ALA A 138 12.93 4.68 2.17
C ALA A 138 13.24 3.31 2.81
N GLN A 139 12.83 3.08 4.06
CA GLN A 139 12.98 1.77 4.72
C GLN A 139 12.12 0.71 4.02
N ALA A 140 10.87 1.03 3.69
CA ALA A 140 9.97 0.12 2.98
C ALA A 140 10.46 -0.18 1.56
N ASN A 141 10.87 0.85 0.79
CA ASN A 141 11.44 0.69 -0.54
C ASN A 141 12.68 -0.20 -0.54
N LYS A 142 13.52 -0.11 0.51
CA LYS A 142 14.70 -0.98 0.65
C LYS A 142 14.27 -2.44 0.80
N GLN A 143 13.33 -2.74 1.69
CA GLN A 143 12.84 -4.10 1.91
C GLN A 143 12.16 -4.67 0.66
N LEU A 144 11.35 -3.86 -0.04
CA LEU A 144 10.73 -4.27 -1.29
C LEU A 144 11.76 -4.52 -2.39
N ALA A 145 12.81 -3.70 -2.50
CA ALA A 145 13.90 -3.92 -3.45
C ALA A 145 14.64 -5.24 -3.18
N GLU A 146 14.92 -5.55 -1.92
CA GLU A 146 15.54 -6.81 -1.51
C GLU A 146 14.65 -8.02 -1.84
N LYS A 147 13.35 -7.91 -1.55
CA LYS A 147 12.35 -8.94 -1.89
C LYS A 147 12.28 -9.19 -3.39
N LEU A 148 12.06 -8.15 -4.19
CA LEU A 148 11.93 -8.25 -5.64
C LEU A 148 13.23 -8.75 -6.28
N THR A 149 14.41 -8.34 -5.79
CA THR A 149 15.69 -8.86 -6.27
C THR A 149 15.79 -10.38 -6.05
N LYS A 150 15.34 -10.87 -4.90
CA LYS A 150 15.35 -12.30 -4.57
C LYS A 150 14.34 -13.10 -5.43
N GLU A 151 13.17 -12.53 -5.65
CA GLU A 151 12.08 -13.20 -6.38
C GLU A 151 12.32 -13.24 -7.89
N THR A 152 12.82 -12.14 -8.47
CA THR A 152 12.99 -12.01 -9.92
C THR A 152 14.38 -12.40 -10.41
N GLY A 153 15.38 -12.44 -9.55
CA GLY A 153 16.79 -12.58 -9.91
C GLY A 153 17.43 -11.33 -10.53
N GLU A 154 16.64 -10.27 -10.73
CA GLU A 154 17.12 -8.98 -11.24
C GLU A 154 17.46 -8.04 -10.09
N LYS A 155 18.47 -7.19 -10.28
CA LYS A 155 18.83 -6.19 -9.29
C LYS A 155 17.78 -5.07 -9.23
N TRP A 156 17.00 -5.04 -8.14
CA TRP A 156 16.15 -3.92 -7.79
C TRP A 156 16.87 -2.96 -6.85
N THR A 157 16.65 -1.67 -7.05
CA THR A 157 17.16 -0.60 -6.17
C THR A 157 15.99 0.15 -5.56
N GLN A 158 16.23 0.92 -4.49
CA GLN A 158 15.20 1.77 -3.90
C GLN A 158 14.62 2.77 -4.92
N THR A 159 15.46 3.30 -5.83
CA THR A 159 15.02 4.20 -6.89
C THR A 159 14.12 3.49 -7.89
N LYS A 160 14.50 2.27 -8.35
CA LYS A 160 13.66 1.47 -9.25
C LYS A 160 12.31 1.13 -8.60
N VAL A 161 12.30 0.78 -7.31
CA VAL A 161 11.07 0.55 -6.54
C VAL A 161 10.22 1.81 -6.44
N SER A 162 10.82 2.94 -6.09
CA SER A 162 10.10 4.22 -6.00
C SER A 162 9.43 4.61 -7.31
N GLN A 163 10.14 4.42 -8.43
CA GLN A 163 9.59 4.66 -9.77
C GLN A 163 8.44 3.71 -10.07
N TRP A 164 8.63 2.41 -9.84
CA TRP A 164 7.59 1.40 -10.05
C TRP A 164 6.33 1.68 -9.21
N ILE A 165 6.48 2.06 -7.94
CA ILE A 165 5.36 2.47 -7.07
C ILE A 165 4.59 3.63 -7.68
N SER A 166 5.30 4.65 -8.18
CA SER A 166 4.70 5.83 -8.83
C SER A 166 3.98 5.45 -10.13
N ASP A 167 4.63 4.68 -10.99
CA ASP A 167 4.11 4.31 -12.32
C ASP A 167 2.86 3.41 -12.22
N ASN A 168 2.76 2.64 -11.13
CA ASN A 168 1.62 1.76 -10.87
C ASN A 168 0.57 2.35 -9.92
N ASN A 169 0.64 3.65 -9.60
CA ASN A 169 -0.30 4.35 -8.74
C ASN A 169 -0.45 3.74 -7.33
N TYR A 170 0.65 3.25 -6.74
CA TYR A 170 0.69 2.82 -5.35
C TYR A 170 1.29 3.90 -4.44
N THR A 171 1.07 3.73 -3.15
CA THR A 171 1.71 4.53 -2.09
C THR A 171 1.85 3.70 -0.82
N TRP A 172 2.76 4.13 0.05
CA TRP A 172 2.89 3.54 1.38
C TRP A 172 1.89 4.14 2.36
N HIS A 173 1.22 3.28 3.12
CA HIS A 173 0.33 3.61 4.22
C HIS A 173 0.97 3.15 5.55
N GLU A 174 1.07 4.07 6.51
CA GLU A 174 1.71 3.87 7.82
C GLU A 174 0.64 3.61 8.88
N LEU A 175 0.64 2.41 9.51
CA LEU A 175 -0.36 2.05 10.49
C LEU A 175 -0.10 2.68 11.87
N ASN A 176 -1.16 2.75 12.68
CA ASN A 176 -1.16 3.40 14.00
C ASN A 176 -0.34 2.65 15.06
N ASP A 177 0.15 1.43 14.79
CA ASP A 177 1.10 0.71 15.65
C ASP A 177 2.51 1.30 15.66
N CYS A 178 2.79 2.26 14.75
CA CYS A 178 4.09 2.91 14.57
C CYS A 178 5.21 1.95 14.14
N GLU A 179 4.89 0.84 13.51
CA GLU A 179 5.88 -0.10 12.99
C GLU A 179 5.48 -0.77 11.67
N THR A 180 4.18 -0.88 11.37
CA THR A 180 3.69 -1.50 10.16
C THR A 180 3.49 -0.48 9.05
N ILE A 181 3.96 -0.83 7.84
CA ILE A 181 3.77 -0.04 6.63
C ILE A 181 3.25 -0.94 5.50
N GLN A 182 2.20 -0.49 4.82
CA GLN A 182 1.50 -1.23 3.78
C GLN A 182 1.58 -0.52 2.44
N LEU A 183 1.83 -1.25 1.36
CA LEU A 183 1.73 -0.75 -0.01
C LEU A 183 0.29 -0.91 -0.49
N VAL A 184 -0.36 0.19 -0.77
CA VAL A 184 -1.77 0.25 -1.18
C VAL A 184 -1.96 1.15 -2.40
N PRO A 185 -3.03 0.99 -3.20
CA PRO A 185 -3.35 1.94 -4.27
C PRO A 185 -3.47 3.38 -3.75
N SER A 186 -2.89 4.34 -4.46
CA SER A 186 -2.88 5.75 -4.04
C SER A 186 -4.28 6.33 -3.89
N ALA A 187 -5.26 5.86 -4.69
CA ALA A 187 -6.64 6.29 -4.58
C ALA A 187 -7.33 5.83 -3.28
N ILE A 188 -6.85 4.72 -2.68
CA ILE A 188 -7.34 4.24 -1.38
C ILE A 188 -6.70 5.02 -0.23
N ASN A 189 -5.40 5.34 -0.31
CA ASN A 189 -4.73 6.17 0.69
C ASN A 189 -4.83 7.67 0.32
N HIS A 190 -6.00 8.11 -0.11
CA HIS A 190 -6.29 9.48 -0.52
C HIS A 190 -6.93 10.26 0.64
N PRO A 191 -6.76 11.62 0.70
CA PRO A 191 -7.40 12.47 1.71
C PRO A 191 -8.93 12.35 1.82
N ILE A 192 -9.61 11.71 0.87
CA ILE A 192 -11.03 11.35 0.98
C ILE A 192 -11.27 10.43 2.18
N PHE A 193 -10.36 9.49 2.41
CA PHE A 193 -10.38 8.58 3.55
C PHE A 193 -9.56 9.16 4.72
N LYS A 194 -9.96 10.33 5.20
CA LYS A 194 -9.28 11.01 6.30
C LYS A 194 -9.09 10.08 7.50
N HIS A 195 -7.88 10.01 7.98
CA HIS A 195 -7.52 9.25 9.17
C HIS A 195 -6.17 9.71 9.74
N MET A 196 -5.87 9.24 10.94
CA MET A 196 -4.55 9.37 11.54
C MET A 196 -3.74 8.12 11.23
N GLY A 197 -2.55 8.29 10.63
CA GLY A 197 -1.60 7.19 10.44
C GLY A 197 -0.45 7.24 11.46
N GLY A 198 0.53 6.37 11.29
CA GLY A 198 1.66 6.23 12.23
C GLY A 198 2.49 7.49 12.44
N VAL A 199 2.66 8.34 11.42
CA VAL A 199 3.31 9.66 11.58
C VAL A 199 2.50 10.56 12.52
N GLY A 200 1.17 10.53 12.44
CA GLY A 200 0.28 11.24 13.35
C GLY A 200 0.44 10.76 14.79
N GLU A 201 0.50 9.46 15.01
CA GLU A 201 0.76 8.85 16.32
C GLU A 201 2.08 9.38 16.92
N ILE A 202 3.17 9.34 16.16
CA ILE A 202 4.48 9.82 16.63
C ILE A 202 4.47 11.32 16.89
N ASN A 203 3.76 12.12 16.09
CA ASN A 203 3.63 13.54 16.32
C ASN A 203 2.89 13.86 17.63
N ILE A 204 1.88 13.08 18.00
CA ILE A 204 1.22 13.20 19.31
C ILE A 204 2.23 12.92 20.43
N ALA A 205 3.01 11.85 20.35
CA ALA A 205 4.03 11.52 21.33
C ALA A 205 5.10 12.63 21.50
N LEU A 206 5.35 13.38 20.42
CA LEU A 206 6.28 14.51 20.40
C LEU A 206 5.62 15.86 20.79
N GLY A 207 4.35 15.87 21.19
CA GLY A 207 3.62 17.09 21.56
C GLY A 207 3.32 18.03 20.39
N LYS A 208 3.34 17.54 19.14
CA LYS A 208 3.11 18.35 17.93
C LYS A 208 1.64 18.46 17.52
N GLY A 209 0.74 17.86 18.30
CA GLY A 209 -0.70 17.85 18.01
C GLY A 209 -1.13 16.81 16.98
N VAL A 210 -2.43 16.81 16.67
CA VAL A 210 -3.05 15.89 15.71
C VAL A 210 -2.72 16.34 14.28
N SER A 211 -2.16 15.42 13.47
CA SER A 211 -1.88 15.64 12.05
C SER A 211 -2.60 14.58 11.22
N THR A 212 -3.31 15.02 10.19
CA THR A 212 -3.94 14.15 9.18
C THR A 212 -2.95 13.77 8.08
N ILE A 213 -3.26 12.67 7.39
CA ILE A 213 -2.67 12.34 6.09
C ILE A 213 -3.29 13.22 5.02
#